data_437b0b0f272476b17874dec584c1068e
#
_entry.id   437b0b0f272476b17874dec584c1068e
#
_cell.length_a   1.000
_cell.length_b   1.000
_cell.length_c   1.000
_cell.angle_alpha   90.00
_cell.angle_beta   90.00
_cell.angle_gamma   90.00
#
_symmetry.space_group_name_H-M   'P 1'
#
loop_
_entity.id
_entity.type
_entity.pdbx_description
1 polymer ?
#
loop_
_entity_poly.entity_id
_entity_poly.type
_entity_poly.pdbx_seq_one_letter_code
_entity_poly.pdbx_strand_id
1 'polypeptide(L)'
;MTSWMPRSAVVCACAVLAAAGALAEPASAQQSRAGTAAQSAASPIAGTIVVAMPQFPALPIPTLMEGAAAHTANFDLADQLFLRLATPGPSLATAGDRGFEPGLAQRWTRRDSLTLVFDLDPRARWHDGVPVTAKDVVFAFARARDPQISPRLARPLRWVRDVSAEGERRVIVRFTRAYAEQLFDATFHVHPLPAHLLASLAPGDVAGSPFAAAPVGNGPYRWVRAVPGQTVELAANPAFHLGRPGIGRVIFRIATSPDARLNMLLSGEADALDNVIPPLANLGRIAARPELRLVPTPSPSVGYFLFNQRDRADRTRPHPILGDVNVRRALVLALDRQSMARAAYGPYAEVPAGPMSQLLWIRHLAGRAPAANPAEARRLLAASGWRDADGDGTLEKDGRPLALGVQLPSTSLLRRQMAVQAQEQLRRIGVRLDVVTLDGPVWIQRRNAGDFDIDFSSASQDPTPSGLLQSWSCAGIGGSNVAGYCSPRTDSLINAAIVSRADPSPLWREAIRQIAADAPAAFLYAPTAVYAVHRRFEGVRIRPESGWRDLWRWSVR
;
A
#
# COMPACT_ATOMS: atom_id res chain seq x y z
N MET A 1 15.07 -49.02 -28.82
CA MET A 1 13.88 -49.74 -29.27
C MET A 1 12.80 -48.67 -29.42
N THR A 2 12.69 -48.09 -30.63
CA THR A 2 11.69 -48.35 -31.68
C THR A 2 10.27 -47.99 -31.18
N SER A 3 9.52 -47.11 -31.71
CA SER A 3 9.20 -46.49 -33.01
C SER A 3 7.73 -46.07 -32.86
N TRP A 4 7.11 -45.14 -33.38
CA TRP A 4 6.96 -44.53 -34.67
C TRP A 4 5.72 -43.61 -34.64
N MET A 5 5.78 -42.50 -35.36
CA MET A 5 4.63 -41.70 -35.78
C MET A 5 3.85 -42.44 -36.91
N PRO A 6 2.60 -42.01 -37.28
CA PRO A 6 2.60 -41.09 -38.43
C PRO A 6 1.55 -39.96 -38.44
N ARG A 7 1.85 -39.00 -39.30
CA ARG A 7 1.04 -37.90 -39.85
C ARG A 7 -0.13 -38.36 -40.68
N SER A 8 -1.20 -37.56 -40.74
CA SER A 8 -2.03 -37.46 -41.97
C SER A 8 -2.59 -36.03 -42.08
N ALA A 9 -2.22 -35.39 -43.16
CA ALA A 9 -2.79 -34.16 -43.69
C ALA A 9 -3.98 -34.49 -44.62
N VAL A 10 -5.01 -33.67 -44.61
CA VAL A 10 -6.00 -33.61 -45.71
C VAL A 10 -6.25 -32.14 -46.06
N VAL A 11 -6.07 -31.88 -47.34
CA VAL A 11 -6.21 -30.63 -48.08
C VAL A 11 -7.53 -30.69 -48.86
N CYS A 12 -8.00 -29.52 -49.31
CA CYS A 12 -9.04 -29.23 -50.35
C CYS A 12 -10.42 -28.90 -49.80
N ALA A 13 -11.21 -28.02 -50.40
CA ALA A 13 -11.08 -27.17 -51.60
C ALA A 13 -12.14 -26.06 -51.55
N CYS A 14 -11.88 -25.00 -52.26
CA CYS A 14 -12.80 -23.88 -52.57
C CYS A 14 -14.02 -24.30 -53.38
N ALA A 15 -15.16 -23.65 -53.16
CA ALA A 15 -16.16 -23.45 -54.20
C ALA A 15 -16.83 -22.07 -54.07
N VAL A 16 -16.65 -21.27 -55.09
CA VAL A 16 -17.35 -20.02 -55.38
C VAL A 16 -18.64 -20.35 -56.11
N LEU A 17 -19.75 -19.75 -55.70
CA LEU A 17 -20.94 -19.62 -56.55
C LEU A 17 -21.62 -18.27 -56.31
N ALA A 18 -21.60 -17.46 -57.36
CA ALA A 18 -22.37 -16.24 -57.52
C ALA A 18 -23.74 -16.59 -58.15
N ALA A 19 -24.79 -15.95 -57.67
CA ALA A 19 -26.01 -15.78 -58.47
C ALA A 19 -26.76 -14.50 -58.07
N ALA A 20 -27.23 -13.82 -59.09
CA ALA A 20 -27.78 -12.48 -59.11
C ALA A 20 -29.30 -12.42 -58.87
N GLY A 21 -29.74 -11.29 -58.37
CA GLY A 21 -30.88 -10.54 -58.88
C GLY A 21 -32.28 -10.87 -58.41
N ALA A 22 -32.92 -9.93 -57.73
CA ALA A 22 -34.25 -9.42 -58.11
C ALA A 22 -34.66 -8.20 -57.23
N LEU A 23 -35.03 -7.13 -57.90
CA LEU A 23 -35.62 -5.91 -57.35
C LEU A 23 -37.10 -6.13 -57.00
N ALA A 24 -37.56 -5.56 -55.87
CA ALA A 24 -38.96 -5.23 -55.65
C ALA A 24 -39.05 -4.08 -54.61
N GLU A 25 -39.53 -2.92 -55.00
CA GLU A 25 -40.05 -1.80 -54.21
C GLU A 25 -41.57 -1.91 -54.07
N PRO A 26 -42.23 -0.92 -53.32
CA PRO A 26 -42.28 -0.78 -51.85
C PRO A 26 -43.75 -0.88 -51.35
N ALA A 27 -43.91 -1.13 -50.09
CA ALA A 27 -45.21 -0.95 -49.42
C ALA A 27 -45.08 0.04 -48.23
N SER A 28 -45.78 1.15 -48.34
CA SER A 28 -45.99 2.14 -47.33
C SER A 28 -46.70 1.58 -46.10
N ALA A 29 -46.10 1.76 -44.90
CA ALA A 29 -46.78 1.55 -43.63
C ALA A 29 -46.59 2.74 -42.70
N GLN A 30 -47.71 3.16 -42.16
CA GLN A 30 -47.97 4.31 -41.30
C GLN A 30 -47.05 4.43 -40.10
N GLN A 31 -46.53 5.64 -39.89
CA GLN A 31 -45.85 6.06 -38.70
C GLN A 31 -46.81 6.15 -37.49
N SER A 32 -46.64 5.27 -36.52
CA SER A 32 -47.10 5.48 -35.17
C SER A 32 -46.01 6.25 -34.38
N ARG A 33 -46.32 7.47 -34.05
CA ARG A 33 -45.50 8.30 -33.11
C ARG A 33 -45.58 7.71 -31.71
N ALA A 34 -44.62 6.88 -31.35
CA ALA A 34 -44.26 6.62 -29.97
C ALA A 34 -43.09 7.54 -29.62
N GLY A 35 -43.36 8.49 -28.73
CA GLY A 35 -42.34 9.41 -28.24
C GLY A 35 -41.27 8.70 -27.46
N THR A 36 -40.16 8.44 -28.11
CA THR A 36 -38.89 8.06 -27.45
C THR A 36 -38.30 9.34 -26.85
N ALA A 37 -38.35 9.47 -25.54
CA ALA A 37 -37.53 10.44 -24.82
C ALA A 37 -36.07 10.16 -25.19
N ALA A 38 -35.52 11.02 -26.02
CA ALA A 38 -34.10 11.02 -26.36
C ALA A 38 -33.32 11.26 -25.06
N GLN A 39 -32.77 10.20 -24.46
CA GLN A 39 -31.70 10.36 -23.50
C GLN A 39 -30.59 11.09 -24.26
N SER A 40 -30.36 12.33 -23.89
CA SER A 40 -29.23 13.13 -24.36
C SER A 40 -27.96 12.34 -24.04
N ALA A 41 -27.43 11.68 -25.02
CA ALA A 41 -26.13 11.01 -24.91
C ALA A 41 -25.10 12.10 -24.61
N ALA A 42 -24.64 12.18 -23.38
CA ALA A 42 -23.59 13.11 -22.99
C ALA A 42 -22.40 12.90 -23.93
N SER A 43 -21.87 13.99 -24.50
CA SER A 43 -20.70 13.95 -25.39
C SER A 43 -19.58 13.12 -24.77
N PRO A 44 -18.87 12.27 -25.54
CA PRO A 44 -17.80 11.44 -25.01
C PRO A 44 -16.75 12.31 -24.30
N ILE A 45 -16.23 11.79 -23.18
CA ILE A 45 -15.16 12.47 -22.43
C ILE A 45 -13.88 12.27 -23.22
N ALA A 46 -13.22 13.38 -23.59
CA ALA A 46 -11.98 13.35 -24.37
C ALA A 46 -10.76 12.99 -23.49
N GLY A 47 -9.68 12.63 -24.15
CA GLY A 47 -8.37 12.43 -23.54
C GLY A 47 -8.12 11.00 -23.04
N THR A 48 -6.87 10.63 -23.18
CA THR A 48 -6.33 9.35 -22.68
C THR A 48 -5.09 9.64 -21.85
N ILE A 49 -4.94 8.92 -20.73
CA ILE A 49 -3.71 8.85 -19.96
C ILE A 49 -3.18 7.42 -19.97
N VAL A 50 -1.88 7.27 -20.20
CA VAL A 50 -1.15 6.00 -20.07
C VAL A 50 -0.28 6.05 -18.83
N VAL A 51 -0.52 5.17 -17.88
CA VAL A 51 0.22 5.05 -16.62
C VAL A 51 1.09 3.80 -16.67
N ALA A 52 2.40 3.93 -16.52
CA ALA A 52 3.29 2.77 -16.42
C ALA A 52 3.23 2.18 -15.01
N MET A 53 2.96 0.87 -14.90
CA MET A 53 2.83 0.14 -13.64
C MET A 53 3.87 -0.98 -13.51
N PRO A 54 4.35 -1.29 -12.28
CA PRO A 54 5.34 -2.33 -12.05
C PRO A 54 4.79 -3.76 -12.13
N GLN A 55 3.48 -3.94 -11.95
CA GLN A 55 2.86 -5.24 -11.79
C GLN A 55 1.44 -5.25 -12.37
N PHE A 56 1.05 -6.39 -12.94
CA PHE A 56 -0.31 -6.57 -13.44
C PHE A 56 -1.32 -6.70 -12.29
N PRO A 57 -2.38 -5.88 -12.26
CA PRO A 57 -3.43 -5.95 -11.24
C PRO A 57 -4.41 -7.10 -11.55
N ALA A 58 -4.02 -8.33 -11.21
CA ALA A 58 -4.73 -9.54 -11.60
C ALA A 58 -6.10 -9.71 -10.92
N LEU A 59 -6.26 -9.17 -9.71
CA LEU A 59 -7.48 -9.36 -8.91
C LEU A 59 -7.83 -8.10 -8.09
N PRO A 60 -8.34 -7.04 -8.75
CA PRO A 60 -8.63 -5.77 -8.09
C PRO A 60 -10.00 -5.78 -7.37
N ILE A 61 -10.33 -6.88 -6.71
CA ILE A 61 -11.56 -7.04 -5.92
C ILE A 61 -11.21 -6.86 -4.44
N PRO A 62 -11.71 -5.82 -3.77
CA PRO A 62 -11.25 -5.40 -2.45
C PRO A 62 -11.15 -6.50 -1.38
N THR A 63 -12.13 -7.40 -1.30
CA THR A 63 -12.14 -8.49 -0.31
C THR A 63 -11.25 -9.68 -0.67
N LEU A 64 -10.70 -9.71 -1.89
CA LEU A 64 -9.83 -10.79 -2.37
C LEU A 64 -8.35 -10.36 -2.50
N MET A 65 -8.04 -9.11 -2.16
CA MET A 65 -6.65 -8.61 -2.17
C MET A 65 -5.90 -9.07 -0.92
N GLU A 66 -5.66 -10.38 -0.84
CA GLU A 66 -4.96 -11.06 0.25
C GLU A 66 -3.64 -11.66 -0.24
N GLY A 67 -2.69 -11.92 0.66
CA GLY A 67 -1.42 -12.55 0.31
C GLY A 67 -0.70 -11.87 -0.86
N ALA A 68 -0.41 -12.62 -1.92
CA ALA A 68 0.26 -12.12 -3.12
C ALA A 68 -0.59 -11.10 -3.91
N ALA A 69 -1.92 -11.11 -3.76
CA ALA A 69 -2.80 -10.12 -4.38
C ALA A 69 -2.87 -8.79 -3.62
N ALA A 70 -2.33 -8.71 -2.41
CA ALA A 70 -2.28 -7.48 -1.61
C ALA A 70 -1.10 -6.57 -2.02
N HIS A 71 -1.11 -6.09 -3.26
CA HIS A 71 -0.06 -5.21 -3.80
C HIS A 71 -0.63 -3.92 -4.39
N THR A 72 0.21 -2.89 -4.49
CA THR A 72 -0.17 -1.51 -4.86
C THR A 72 -0.99 -1.45 -6.16
N ALA A 73 -0.61 -2.19 -7.20
CA ALA A 73 -1.33 -2.14 -8.48
C ALA A 73 -2.80 -2.60 -8.38
N ASN A 74 -3.10 -3.62 -7.54
CA ASN A 74 -4.49 -4.01 -7.28
C ASN A 74 -5.25 -2.93 -6.49
N PHE A 75 -4.61 -2.30 -5.49
CA PHE A 75 -5.24 -1.21 -4.74
C PHE A 75 -5.49 0.02 -5.62
N ASP A 76 -4.52 0.42 -6.43
CA ASP A 76 -4.65 1.55 -7.35
C ASP A 76 -5.80 1.34 -8.35
N LEU A 77 -5.94 0.12 -8.88
CA LEU A 77 -7.03 -0.20 -9.79
C LEU A 77 -8.37 -0.30 -9.07
N ALA A 78 -8.40 -0.91 -7.88
CA ALA A 78 -9.62 -0.99 -7.06
C ALA A 78 -10.16 0.41 -6.72
N ASP A 79 -9.31 1.38 -6.42
CA ASP A 79 -9.71 2.77 -6.13
C ASP A 79 -10.25 3.52 -7.37
N GLN A 80 -9.99 3.04 -8.62
CA GLN A 80 -10.66 3.55 -9.81
C GLN A 80 -12.05 2.94 -10.02
N LEU A 81 -12.23 1.70 -9.59
CA LEU A 81 -13.45 0.92 -9.82
C LEU A 81 -14.46 1.03 -8.68
N PHE A 82 -13.98 1.12 -7.43
CA PHE A 82 -14.83 1.04 -6.23
C PHE A 82 -14.58 2.23 -5.29
N LEU A 83 -15.65 2.85 -4.86
CA LEU A 83 -15.60 3.88 -3.83
C LEU A 83 -15.76 3.28 -2.43
N ARG A 84 -15.14 3.95 -1.46
CA ARG A 84 -15.42 3.76 -0.03
C ARG A 84 -16.61 4.62 0.42
N LEU A 85 -17.10 4.40 1.65
CA LEU A 85 -18.15 5.26 2.22
C LEU A 85 -17.68 6.69 2.36
N ALA A 86 -16.50 6.89 2.92
CA ALA A 86 -15.79 8.15 3.01
C ALA A 86 -14.29 7.88 3.05
N THR A 87 -13.47 8.92 2.95
CA THR A 87 -12.02 8.76 2.89
C THR A 87 -11.32 9.87 3.68
N PRO A 88 -10.17 9.59 4.31
CA PRO A 88 -9.38 10.64 4.92
C PRO A 88 -9.07 11.75 3.90
N GLY A 89 -9.19 13.00 4.32
CA GLY A 89 -8.80 14.14 3.52
C GLY A 89 -7.27 14.31 3.44
N PRO A 90 -6.78 15.42 2.87
CA PRO A 90 -5.35 15.62 2.58
C PRO A 90 -4.42 15.57 3.80
N SER A 91 -4.94 15.89 4.99
CA SER A 91 -4.16 15.84 6.23
C SER A 91 -3.88 14.42 6.72
N LEU A 92 -4.60 13.43 6.18
CA LEU A 92 -4.56 12.03 6.63
C LEU A 92 -4.79 11.87 8.14
N ALA A 93 -5.48 12.82 8.78
CA ALA A 93 -5.88 12.69 10.17
C ALA A 93 -6.95 11.60 10.29
N THR A 94 -6.62 10.51 11.00
CA THR A 94 -7.49 9.34 11.14
C THR A 94 -8.31 9.36 12.42
N ALA A 95 -7.90 10.17 13.39
CA ALA A 95 -8.56 10.28 14.68
C ALA A 95 -9.73 11.28 14.63
N GLY A 96 -10.89 10.87 15.14
CA GLY A 96 -12.11 11.68 15.18
C GLY A 96 -12.93 11.59 13.89
N ASP A 97 -13.97 12.43 13.82
CA ASP A 97 -14.98 12.38 12.75
C ASP A 97 -14.82 13.53 11.73
N ARG A 98 -13.76 14.34 11.86
CA ARG A 98 -13.49 15.50 11.00
C ARG A 98 -12.40 15.20 9.98
N GLY A 99 -12.39 15.97 8.89
CA GLY A 99 -11.31 15.88 7.90
C GLY A 99 -11.45 14.72 6.93
N PHE A 100 -12.61 14.06 6.87
CA PHE A 100 -12.92 13.06 5.85
C PHE A 100 -13.68 13.69 4.68
N GLU A 101 -13.45 13.16 3.49
CA GLU A 101 -14.14 13.54 2.25
C GLU A 101 -15.25 12.51 1.95
N PRO A 102 -16.46 12.95 1.52
CA PRO A 102 -17.53 12.06 1.09
C PRO A 102 -17.10 11.12 -0.06
N GLY A 103 -17.62 9.89 -0.01
CA GLY A 103 -17.53 8.90 -1.07
C GLY A 103 -18.94 8.42 -1.46
N LEU A 104 -19.29 7.17 -1.13
CA LEU A 104 -20.65 6.67 -1.29
C LEU A 104 -21.60 7.25 -0.25
N ALA A 105 -21.12 7.59 0.95
CA ALA A 105 -21.89 8.32 1.93
C ALA A 105 -21.73 9.84 1.66
N GLN A 106 -22.86 10.53 1.46
CA GLN A 106 -22.86 11.99 1.34
C GLN A 106 -22.65 12.70 2.68
N ARG A 107 -23.01 12.02 3.79
CA ARG A 107 -22.82 12.47 5.17
C ARG A 107 -22.81 11.30 6.14
N TRP A 108 -22.27 11.54 7.33
CA TRP A 108 -22.31 10.61 8.46
C TRP A 108 -22.56 11.39 9.75
N THR A 109 -23.13 10.68 10.72
CA THR A 109 -23.42 11.24 12.05
C THR A 109 -23.10 10.20 13.11
N ARG A 110 -22.63 10.68 14.25
CA ARG A 110 -22.44 9.86 15.43
C ARG A 110 -23.72 9.89 16.29
N ARG A 111 -24.45 8.77 16.34
CA ARG A 111 -25.66 8.65 17.16
C ARG A 111 -25.34 8.58 18.66
N ASP A 112 -24.28 7.84 18.98
CA ASP A 112 -23.69 7.70 20.32
C ASP A 112 -22.22 7.30 20.20
N SER A 113 -21.53 7.06 21.34
CA SER A 113 -20.10 6.71 21.35
C SER A 113 -19.74 5.39 20.64
N LEU A 114 -20.71 4.55 20.33
CA LEU A 114 -20.53 3.24 19.72
C LEU A 114 -21.22 3.09 18.35
N THR A 115 -21.91 4.13 17.87
CA THR A 115 -22.75 4.02 16.68
C THR A 115 -22.51 5.16 15.70
N LEU A 116 -22.02 4.82 14.50
CA LEU A 116 -21.96 5.69 13.33
C LEU A 116 -23.11 5.36 12.38
N VAL A 117 -23.70 6.41 11.81
CA VAL A 117 -24.78 6.32 10.83
C VAL A 117 -24.33 7.01 9.56
N PHE A 118 -24.40 6.34 8.42
CA PHE A 118 -24.05 6.85 7.10
C PHE A 118 -25.28 6.96 6.22
N ASP A 119 -25.52 8.13 5.64
CA ASP A 119 -26.55 8.33 4.63
C ASP A 119 -25.90 8.27 3.24
N LEU A 120 -26.23 7.25 2.44
CA LEU A 120 -25.70 7.06 1.08
C LEU A 120 -26.24 8.10 0.11
N ASP A 121 -25.41 8.53 -0.84
CA ASP A 121 -25.83 9.44 -1.91
C ASP A 121 -26.87 8.75 -2.82
N PRO A 122 -28.09 9.31 -2.98
CA PRO A 122 -29.14 8.69 -3.80
C PRO A 122 -28.79 8.60 -5.29
N ARG A 123 -27.79 9.34 -5.75
CA ARG A 123 -27.32 9.31 -7.14
C ARG A 123 -26.31 8.19 -7.39
N ALA A 124 -25.73 7.59 -6.33
CA ALA A 124 -24.73 6.52 -6.46
C ALA A 124 -25.31 5.28 -7.13
N ARG A 125 -24.64 4.82 -8.20
CA ARG A 125 -25.01 3.64 -8.98
C ARG A 125 -23.80 2.77 -9.27
N TRP A 126 -24.05 1.48 -9.40
CA TRP A 126 -23.11 0.55 -9.99
C TRP A 126 -22.95 0.82 -11.50
N HIS A 127 -21.86 0.34 -12.09
CA HIS A 127 -21.56 0.57 -13.51
C HIS A 127 -22.60 -0.06 -14.48
N ASP A 128 -23.38 -1.03 -14.00
CA ASP A 128 -24.51 -1.63 -14.72
C ASP A 128 -25.82 -0.83 -14.56
N GLY A 129 -25.79 0.28 -13.80
CA GLY A 129 -26.93 1.16 -13.59
C GLY A 129 -27.76 0.85 -12.35
N VAL A 130 -27.54 -0.28 -11.67
CA VAL A 130 -28.25 -0.64 -10.44
C VAL A 130 -27.88 0.36 -9.32
N PRO A 131 -28.86 0.86 -8.53
CA PRO A 131 -28.57 1.76 -7.41
C PRO A 131 -27.66 1.10 -6.36
N VAL A 132 -26.70 1.85 -5.82
CA VAL A 132 -25.95 1.42 -4.65
C VAL A 132 -26.84 1.55 -3.43
N THR A 133 -26.95 0.49 -2.62
CA THR A 133 -27.83 0.44 -1.47
C THR A 133 -27.07 0.08 -0.18
N ALA A 134 -27.73 0.26 0.96
CA ALA A 134 -27.19 -0.16 2.25
C ALA A 134 -26.92 -1.67 2.33
N LYS A 135 -27.64 -2.48 1.54
CA LYS A 135 -27.41 -3.94 1.45
C LYS A 135 -26.03 -4.26 0.89
N ASP A 136 -25.55 -3.50 -0.09
CA ASP A 136 -24.21 -3.68 -0.68
C ASP A 136 -23.11 -3.41 0.34
N VAL A 137 -23.30 -2.42 1.21
CA VAL A 137 -22.39 -2.11 2.31
C VAL A 137 -22.37 -3.21 3.35
N VAL A 138 -23.56 -3.65 3.81
CA VAL A 138 -23.70 -4.75 4.78
C VAL A 138 -23.04 -6.03 4.26
N PHE A 139 -23.27 -6.35 2.98
CA PHE A 139 -22.68 -7.51 2.32
C PHE A 139 -21.13 -7.43 2.30
N ALA A 140 -20.57 -6.29 1.91
CA ALA A 140 -19.12 -6.11 1.88
C ALA A 140 -18.49 -6.20 3.27
N PHE A 141 -19.12 -5.62 4.29
CA PHE A 141 -18.65 -5.73 5.68
C PHE A 141 -18.73 -7.17 6.21
N ALA A 142 -19.77 -7.93 5.88
CA ALA A 142 -19.87 -9.32 6.27
C ALA A 142 -18.68 -10.14 5.74
N ARG A 143 -18.32 -9.96 4.47
CA ARG A 143 -17.14 -10.61 3.86
C ARG A 143 -15.82 -10.10 4.41
N ALA A 144 -15.68 -8.79 4.60
CA ALA A 144 -14.44 -8.19 5.10
C ALA A 144 -14.13 -8.55 6.57
N ARG A 145 -15.14 -8.83 7.37
CA ARG A 145 -15.00 -9.20 8.80
C ARG A 145 -14.80 -10.70 9.01
N ASP A 146 -15.01 -11.51 8.00
CA ASP A 146 -14.80 -12.95 8.08
C ASP A 146 -13.30 -13.27 7.87
N PRO A 147 -12.60 -13.78 8.89
CA PRO A 147 -11.17 -14.10 8.78
C PRO A 147 -10.87 -15.26 7.84
N GLN A 148 -11.87 -16.07 7.47
CA GLN A 148 -11.72 -17.12 6.45
C GLN A 148 -11.74 -16.54 5.02
N ILE A 149 -12.38 -15.38 4.82
CA ILE A 149 -12.49 -14.71 3.52
C ILE A 149 -11.42 -13.65 3.39
N SER A 150 -11.27 -12.78 4.39
CA SER A 150 -10.41 -11.60 4.34
C SER A 150 -9.64 -11.41 5.66
N PRO A 151 -8.65 -12.28 5.98
CA PRO A 151 -7.89 -12.21 7.23
C PRO A 151 -7.20 -10.84 7.43
N ARG A 152 -6.77 -10.20 6.34
CA ARG A 152 -6.16 -8.86 6.38
C ARG A 152 -7.17 -7.79 6.81
N LEU A 153 -8.41 -7.83 6.31
CA LEU A 153 -9.46 -6.85 6.63
C LEU A 153 -10.15 -7.15 7.96
N ALA A 154 -10.31 -8.41 8.33
CA ALA A 154 -10.96 -8.79 9.59
C ALA A 154 -10.26 -8.22 10.82
N ARG A 155 -8.91 -8.11 10.76
CA ARG A 155 -8.10 -7.63 11.87
C ARG A 155 -8.36 -6.15 12.25
N PRO A 156 -8.31 -5.15 11.36
CA PRO A 156 -8.67 -3.77 11.68
C PRO A 156 -10.16 -3.63 12.06
N LEU A 157 -11.04 -4.47 11.51
CA LEU A 157 -12.48 -4.43 11.76
C LEU A 157 -12.93 -5.19 13.03
N ARG A 158 -11.99 -5.71 13.84
CA ARG A 158 -12.29 -6.52 15.03
C ARG A 158 -13.20 -5.85 16.06
N TRP A 159 -13.24 -4.51 16.07
CA TRP A 159 -14.11 -3.75 16.98
C TRP A 159 -15.44 -3.32 16.35
N VAL A 160 -15.68 -3.61 15.10
CA VAL A 160 -17.00 -3.48 14.47
C VAL A 160 -17.87 -4.65 14.96
N ARG A 161 -18.88 -4.35 15.78
CA ARG A 161 -19.80 -5.35 16.34
C ARG A 161 -20.75 -5.87 15.27
N ASP A 162 -21.46 -4.94 14.62
CA ASP A 162 -22.40 -5.25 13.54
C ASP A 162 -22.52 -4.08 12.55
N VAL A 163 -22.97 -4.40 11.35
CA VAL A 163 -23.35 -3.44 10.33
C VAL A 163 -24.73 -3.81 9.83
N SER A 164 -25.67 -2.86 9.85
CA SER A 164 -27.05 -3.07 9.47
C SER A 164 -27.57 -1.97 8.55
N ALA A 165 -28.58 -2.31 7.75
CA ALA A 165 -29.30 -1.38 6.91
C ALA A 165 -30.57 -0.86 7.62
N GLU A 166 -30.83 0.45 7.54
CA GLU A 166 -32.07 1.08 7.91
C GLU A 166 -32.68 1.68 6.63
N GLY A 167 -33.57 0.92 6.00
CA GLY A 167 -34.03 1.21 4.64
C GLY A 167 -32.95 1.00 3.58
N GLU A 168 -33.12 1.59 2.40
CA GLU A 168 -32.21 1.37 1.26
C GLU A 168 -30.94 2.22 1.31
N ARG A 169 -30.96 3.34 2.03
CA ARG A 169 -29.93 4.38 1.92
C ARG A 169 -29.16 4.67 3.20
N ARG A 170 -29.53 4.04 4.31
CA ARG A 170 -28.89 4.29 5.57
C ARG A 170 -28.19 3.05 6.09
N VAL A 171 -26.90 3.22 6.44
CA VAL A 171 -26.04 2.17 7.02
C VAL A 171 -25.74 2.55 8.46
N ILE A 172 -25.90 1.61 9.37
CA ILE A 172 -25.56 1.75 10.78
C ILE A 172 -24.39 0.83 11.09
N VAL A 173 -23.29 1.40 11.56
CA VAL A 173 -22.10 0.67 12.00
C VAL A 173 -22.02 0.79 13.51
N ARG A 174 -22.05 -0.35 14.22
CA ARG A 174 -21.93 -0.41 15.68
C ARG A 174 -20.61 -1.04 16.08
N PHE A 175 -20.01 -0.49 17.13
CA PHE A 175 -18.72 -0.91 17.64
C PHE A 175 -18.85 -1.56 19.01
N THR A 176 -17.91 -2.43 19.37
CA THR A 176 -17.81 -3.07 20.69
C THR A 176 -17.25 -2.14 21.75
N ARG A 177 -16.53 -1.08 21.33
CA ARG A 177 -15.90 -0.08 22.20
C ARG A 177 -15.78 1.26 21.50
N ALA A 178 -15.69 2.35 22.28
CA ALA A 178 -15.40 3.68 21.77
C ALA A 178 -13.89 3.87 21.65
N TYR A 179 -13.43 4.47 20.53
CA TYR A 179 -12.05 4.85 20.27
C TYR A 179 -11.98 5.92 19.15
N ALA A 180 -10.83 6.58 19.04
CA ALA A 180 -10.72 7.76 18.18
C ALA A 180 -10.83 7.46 16.67
N GLU A 181 -10.45 6.28 16.21
CA GLU A 181 -10.37 5.91 14.79
C GLU A 181 -11.58 5.11 14.28
N GLN A 182 -12.74 5.16 14.97
CA GLN A 182 -13.96 4.43 14.55
C GLN A 182 -14.41 4.79 13.14
N LEU A 183 -14.38 6.08 12.76
CA LEU A 183 -14.76 6.51 11.42
C LEU A 183 -13.76 6.02 10.38
N PHE A 184 -12.47 6.08 10.69
CA PHE A 184 -11.43 5.56 9.81
C PHE A 184 -11.62 4.07 9.54
N ASP A 185 -11.79 3.26 10.58
CA ASP A 185 -11.99 1.81 10.44
C ASP A 185 -13.29 1.47 9.67
N ALA A 186 -14.36 2.25 9.88
CA ALA A 186 -15.62 2.05 9.17
C ALA A 186 -15.56 2.44 7.68
N THR A 187 -14.57 3.20 7.25
CA THR A 187 -14.56 3.77 5.89
C THR A 187 -13.36 3.39 5.06
N PHE A 188 -12.16 3.32 5.65
CA PHE A 188 -10.92 3.14 4.90
C PHE A 188 -10.72 1.71 4.40
N HIS A 189 -11.06 0.72 5.22
CA HIS A 189 -10.73 -0.69 4.94
C HIS A 189 -11.73 -1.38 4.01
N VAL A 190 -12.96 -0.88 3.91
CA VAL A 190 -14.04 -1.56 3.18
C VAL A 190 -14.51 -0.72 1.99
N HIS A 191 -14.48 -1.34 0.82
CA HIS A 191 -15.21 -0.87 -0.35
C HIS A 191 -16.50 -1.68 -0.46
N PRO A 192 -17.67 -1.06 -0.53
CA PRO A 192 -18.90 -1.75 -0.86
C PRO A 192 -18.79 -2.57 -2.15
N LEU A 193 -19.45 -3.71 -2.18
CA LEU A 193 -19.45 -4.65 -3.31
C LEU A 193 -20.87 -4.87 -3.82
N PRO A 194 -21.08 -5.13 -5.12
CA PRO A 194 -22.40 -5.31 -5.71
C PRO A 194 -23.04 -6.62 -5.24
N ALA A 195 -23.87 -6.53 -4.19
CA ALA A 195 -24.53 -7.71 -3.61
C ALA A 195 -25.40 -8.45 -4.63
N HIS A 196 -26.04 -7.72 -5.57
CA HIS A 196 -26.88 -8.32 -6.61
C HIS A 196 -26.10 -9.23 -7.58
N LEU A 197 -24.78 -9.07 -7.71
CA LEU A 197 -23.92 -9.91 -8.54
C LEU A 197 -23.17 -10.99 -7.75
N LEU A 198 -22.89 -10.72 -6.47
CA LEU A 198 -21.94 -11.53 -5.70
C LEU A 198 -22.58 -12.35 -4.57
N ALA A 199 -23.83 -12.03 -4.14
CA ALA A 199 -24.42 -12.68 -2.98
C ALA A 199 -24.72 -14.17 -3.21
N SER A 200 -24.96 -14.58 -4.44
CA SER A 200 -25.19 -15.98 -4.82
C SER A 200 -23.92 -16.82 -5.00
N LEU A 201 -22.74 -16.16 -5.03
CA LEU A 201 -21.46 -16.85 -5.22
C LEU A 201 -20.84 -17.19 -3.86
N ALA A 202 -20.35 -18.42 -3.72
CA ALA A 202 -19.50 -18.76 -2.59
C ALA A 202 -18.20 -17.90 -2.64
N PRO A 203 -17.61 -17.53 -1.49
CA PRO A 203 -16.43 -16.67 -1.46
C PRO A 203 -15.26 -17.17 -2.31
N GLY A 204 -15.04 -18.50 -2.34
CA GLY A 204 -13.97 -19.13 -3.13
C GLY A 204 -14.19 -19.08 -4.64
N ASP A 205 -15.45 -18.94 -5.08
CA ASP A 205 -15.80 -18.95 -6.50
C ASP A 205 -15.67 -17.57 -7.16
N VAL A 206 -15.59 -16.51 -6.35
CA VAL A 206 -15.56 -15.13 -6.86
C VAL A 206 -14.33 -14.88 -7.75
N ALA A 207 -13.17 -15.41 -7.39
CA ALA A 207 -11.93 -15.22 -8.15
C ALA A 207 -12.00 -15.85 -9.57
N GLY A 208 -12.77 -16.93 -9.76
CA GLY A 208 -13.00 -17.59 -11.05
C GLY A 208 -14.24 -17.10 -11.80
N SER A 209 -15.00 -16.16 -11.25
CA SER A 209 -16.27 -15.70 -11.81
C SER A 209 -16.09 -14.71 -12.98
N PRO A 210 -17.14 -14.54 -13.82
CA PRO A 210 -17.16 -13.46 -14.82
C PRO A 210 -16.97 -12.07 -14.23
N PHE A 211 -17.39 -11.87 -12.97
CA PHE A 211 -17.18 -10.62 -12.25
C PHE A 211 -15.68 -10.31 -12.02
N ALA A 212 -14.87 -11.33 -11.74
CA ALA A 212 -13.42 -11.13 -11.55
C ALA A 212 -12.72 -10.75 -12.88
N ALA A 213 -13.22 -11.27 -14.01
CA ALA A 213 -12.69 -10.94 -15.33
C ALA A 213 -13.07 -9.52 -15.81
N ALA A 214 -14.24 -9.02 -15.39
CA ALA A 214 -14.75 -7.69 -15.74
C ALA A 214 -15.53 -7.07 -14.57
N PRO A 215 -14.85 -6.51 -13.55
CA PRO A 215 -15.49 -6.03 -12.35
C PRO A 215 -16.49 -4.88 -12.59
N VAL A 216 -17.70 -5.02 -12.06
CA VAL A 216 -18.72 -3.97 -12.03
C VAL A 216 -18.54 -3.17 -10.75
N GLY A 217 -18.00 -1.99 -10.87
CA GLY A 217 -17.77 -1.05 -9.76
C GLY A 217 -18.81 0.05 -9.67
N ASN A 218 -18.52 1.06 -8.84
CA ASN A 218 -19.31 2.29 -8.67
C ASN A 218 -18.41 3.54 -8.69
N GLY A 219 -17.18 3.37 -9.10
CA GLY A 219 -16.14 4.40 -9.14
C GLY A 219 -16.18 5.29 -10.39
N PRO A 220 -15.18 6.18 -10.49
CA PRO A 220 -15.07 7.12 -11.60
C PRO A 220 -14.76 6.49 -12.95
N TYR A 221 -14.20 5.28 -12.96
CA TYR A 221 -13.87 4.57 -14.18
C TYR A 221 -14.51 3.19 -14.20
N ARG A 222 -14.85 2.72 -15.42
CA ARG A 222 -15.44 1.41 -15.72
C ARG A 222 -14.40 0.52 -16.36
N TRP A 223 -14.45 -0.75 -16.07
CA TRP A 223 -13.64 -1.76 -16.76
C TRP A 223 -14.02 -1.84 -18.24
N VAL A 224 -13.00 -1.87 -19.10
CA VAL A 224 -13.14 -2.10 -20.54
C VAL A 224 -12.57 -3.46 -20.91
N ARG A 225 -11.27 -3.64 -20.68
CA ARG A 225 -10.58 -4.89 -20.99
C ARG A 225 -9.24 -4.98 -20.29
N ALA A 226 -8.69 -6.18 -20.21
CA ALA A 226 -7.30 -6.41 -19.84
C ALA A 226 -6.63 -7.37 -20.81
N VAL A 227 -5.34 -7.16 -21.05
CA VAL A 227 -4.43 -8.11 -21.65
C VAL A 227 -3.47 -8.56 -20.57
N PRO A 228 -3.56 -9.81 -20.09
CA PRO A 228 -2.77 -10.29 -18.96
C PRO A 228 -1.27 -10.00 -19.11
N GLY A 229 -0.66 -9.45 -18.07
CA GLY A 229 0.75 -9.09 -18.05
C GLY A 229 1.14 -7.86 -18.89
N GLN A 230 0.21 -7.26 -19.64
CA GLN A 230 0.53 -6.15 -20.56
C GLN A 230 -0.24 -4.87 -20.23
N THR A 231 -1.58 -4.90 -20.26
CA THR A 231 -2.39 -3.69 -20.12
C THR A 231 -3.70 -3.95 -19.40
N VAL A 232 -4.19 -2.91 -18.70
CA VAL A 232 -5.59 -2.79 -18.28
C VAL A 232 -6.12 -1.46 -18.78
N GLU A 233 -7.33 -1.49 -19.34
CA GLU A 233 -7.98 -0.33 -19.91
C GLU A 233 -9.30 -0.04 -19.19
N LEU A 234 -9.47 1.21 -18.81
CA LEU A 234 -10.67 1.73 -18.17
C LEU A 234 -11.25 2.89 -19.00
N ALA A 235 -12.56 3.03 -18.99
CA ALA A 235 -13.26 4.18 -19.56
C ALA A 235 -13.94 5.01 -18.46
N ALA A 236 -14.01 6.31 -18.65
CA ALA A 236 -14.68 7.20 -17.71
C ALA A 236 -16.15 6.80 -17.51
N ASN A 237 -16.62 6.90 -16.28
CA ASN A 237 -18.03 6.79 -15.93
C ASN A 237 -18.70 8.17 -16.00
N PRO A 238 -19.44 8.52 -17.07
CA PRO A 238 -20.04 9.83 -17.21
C PRO A 238 -21.13 10.12 -16.18
N ALA A 239 -21.71 9.07 -15.57
CA ALA A 239 -22.72 9.14 -14.53
C ALA A 239 -22.13 9.07 -13.10
N PHE A 240 -20.83 9.27 -12.95
CA PHE A 240 -20.19 9.27 -11.65
C PHE A 240 -20.75 10.37 -10.75
N HIS A 241 -21.33 10.01 -9.60
CA HIS A 241 -22.14 10.90 -8.79
C HIS A 241 -21.34 12.03 -8.10
N LEU A 242 -20.03 11.87 -7.90
CA LEU A 242 -19.17 12.92 -7.32
C LEU A 242 -18.68 13.96 -8.35
N GLY A 243 -18.95 13.73 -9.63
CA GLY A 243 -18.58 14.62 -10.72
C GLY A 243 -18.06 13.86 -11.94
N ARG A 244 -18.23 14.44 -13.11
CA ARG A 244 -17.79 13.84 -14.37
C ARG A 244 -16.26 13.77 -14.42
N PRO A 245 -15.63 12.60 -14.68
CA PRO A 245 -14.18 12.52 -14.87
C PRO A 245 -13.70 13.42 -16.01
N GLY A 246 -12.53 14.05 -15.83
CA GLY A 246 -11.96 14.94 -16.84
C GLY A 246 -11.10 14.23 -17.89
N ILE A 247 -10.83 12.92 -17.72
CA ILE A 247 -10.07 12.07 -18.66
C ILE A 247 -10.96 10.91 -19.08
N GLY A 248 -11.13 10.72 -20.40
CA GLY A 248 -12.06 9.74 -20.95
C GLY A 248 -11.57 8.29 -20.86
N ARG A 249 -10.26 8.06 -20.88
CA ARG A 249 -9.67 6.74 -20.94
C ARG A 249 -8.40 6.67 -20.10
N VAL A 250 -8.27 5.61 -19.31
CA VAL A 250 -7.07 5.30 -18.53
C VAL A 250 -6.50 3.96 -18.99
N ILE A 251 -5.23 3.93 -19.35
CA ILE A 251 -4.52 2.72 -19.73
C ILE A 251 -3.38 2.50 -18.74
N PHE A 252 -3.47 1.44 -17.95
CA PHE A 252 -2.36 0.96 -17.15
C PHE A 252 -1.51 0.02 -18.00
N ARG A 253 -0.26 0.41 -18.26
CA ARG A 253 0.69 -0.37 -19.06
C ARG A 253 1.75 -0.99 -18.16
N ILE A 254 1.94 -2.29 -18.27
CA ILE A 254 2.75 -3.06 -17.33
C ILE A 254 4.18 -3.19 -17.87
N ALA A 255 5.14 -2.82 -17.02
CA ALA A 255 6.56 -3.11 -17.22
C ALA A 255 7.21 -3.38 -15.86
N THR A 256 7.66 -4.61 -15.64
CA THR A 256 8.23 -5.03 -14.34
C THR A 256 9.57 -4.37 -14.05
N SER A 257 10.39 -4.12 -15.09
CA SER A 257 11.66 -3.42 -14.96
C SER A 257 11.46 -1.92 -14.70
N PRO A 258 12.09 -1.35 -13.66
CA PRO A 258 12.08 0.10 -13.43
C PRO A 258 12.64 0.91 -14.62
N ASP A 259 13.69 0.41 -15.27
CA ASP A 259 14.28 1.07 -16.44
C ASP A 259 13.35 1.04 -17.66
N ALA A 260 12.61 -0.05 -17.85
CA ALA A 260 11.61 -0.12 -18.91
C ALA A 260 10.49 0.91 -18.67
N ARG A 261 9.96 1.04 -17.43
CA ARG A 261 8.97 2.07 -17.11
C ARG A 261 9.48 3.48 -17.32
N LEU A 262 10.72 3.75 -16.89
CA LEU A 262 11.36 5.05 -17.13
C LEU A 262 11.49 5.34 -18.62
N ASN A 263 11.93 4.37 -19.42
CA ASN A 263 12.07 4.55 -20.87
C ASN A 263 10.71 4.77 -21.54
N MET A 264 9.64 4.07 -21.14
CA MET A 264 8.28 4.35 -21.63
C MET A 264 7.84 5.80 -21.36
N LEU A 265 8.17 6.35 -20.19
CA LEU A 265 7.88 7.76 -19.89
C LEU A 265 8.73 8.71 -20.77
N LEU A 266 10.03 8.45 -20.91
CA LEU A 266 10.95 9.30 -21.67
C LEU A 266 10.72 9.24 -23.19
N SER A 267 10.19 8.14 -23.72
CA SER A 267 9.79 7.97 -25.12
C SER A 267 8.40 8.51 -25.44
N GLY A 268 7.61 8.87 -24.42
CA GLY A 268 6.21 9.28 -24.59
C GLY A 268 5.21 8.14 -24.76
N GLU A 269 5.63 6.88 -24.56
CA GLU A 269 4.73 5.72 -24.55
C GLU A 269 3.86 5.69 -23.28
N ALA A 270 4.32 6.30 -22.21
CA ALA A 270 3.55 6.54 -21.00
C ALA A 270 3.54 8.04 -20.66
N ASP A 271 2.42 8.49 -20.10
CA ASP A 271 2.22 9.87 -19.64
C ASP A 271 2.57 10.06 -18.18
N ALA A 272 2.51 8.99 -17.42
CA ALA A 272 2.75 9.04 -16.00
C ALA A 272 3.45 7.77 -15.50
N LEU A 273 4.26 7.96 -14.48
CA LEU A 273 5.02 6.92 -13.79
C LEU A 273 4.83 7.11 -12.29
N ASP A 274 4.50 6.03 -11.61
CA ASP A 274 4.54 5.98 -10.15
C ASP A 274 5.99 6.07 -9.65
N ASN A 275 6.16 6.28 -8.40
CA ASN A 275 7.41 6.30 -7.63
C ASN A 275 8.70 6.02 -8.44
N VAL A 276 9.33 7.09 -8.93
CA VAL A 276 10.64 7.00 -9.63
C VAL A 276 11.68 6.47 -8.65
N ILE A 277 12.13 5.25 -8.90
CA ILE A 277 13.08 4.57 -8.02
C ILE A 277 14.51 5.12 -8.25
N PRO A 278 15.34 5.26 -7.20
CA PRO A 278 16.78 5.55 -7.37
C PRO A 278 17.46 4.61 -8.37
N PRO A 279 18.48 5.06 -9.10
CA PRO A 279 19.38 6.17 -8.75
C PRO A 279 18.84 7.56 -9.06
N LEU A 280 19.31 8.55 -8.30
CA LEU A 280 18.91 9.96 -8.43
C LEU A 280 19.09 10.54 -9.86
N ALA A 281 20.02 9.97 -10.65
CA ALA A 281 20.20 10.31 -12.05
C ALA A 281 18.91 10.17 -12.87
N ASN A 282 18.01 9.25 -12.51
CA ASN A 282 16.73 9.06 -13.19
C ASN A 282 15.83 10.30 -13.04
N LEU A 283 15.83 10.93 -11.86
CA LEU A 283 15.11 12.18 -11.63
C LEU A 283 15.66 13.32 -12.49
N GLY A 284 17.00 13.41 -12.65
CA GLY A 284 17.64 14.37 -13.55
C GLY A 284 17.25 14.16 -15.02
N ARG A 285 17.18 12.90 -15.48
CA ARG A 285 16.74 12.57 -16.85
C ARG A 285 15.30 13.03 -17.11
N ILE A 286 14.40 12.86 -16.13
CA ILE A 286 13.01 13.32 -16.23
C ILE A 286 12.95 14.86 -16.17
N ALA A 287 13.67 15.48 -15.24
CA ALA A 287 13.68 16.94 -15.08
C ALA A 287 14.24 17.68 -16.30
N ALA A 288 15.10 17.03 -17.09
CA ALA A 288 15.62 17.56 -18.35
C ALA A 288 14.56 17.58 -19.50
N ARG A 289 13.40 16.97 -19.29
CA ARG A 289 12.30 16.95 -20.27
C ARG A 289 11.29 18.05 -19.93
N PRO A 290 11.15 19.12 -20.76
CA PRO A 290 10.27 20.24 -20.47
C PRO A 290 8.80 19.86 -20.43
N GLU A 291 8.41 18.79 -21.13
CA GLU A 291 7.06 18.24 -21.15
C GLU A 291 6.67 17.44 -19.89
N LEU A 292 7.64 17.07 -19.06
CA LEU A 292 7.42 16.29 -17.84
C LEU A 292 7.52 17.17 -16.59
N ARG A 293 6.90 16.73 -15.51
CA ARG A 293 7.08 17.29 -14.16
C ARG A 293 7.22 16.19 -13.13
N LEU A 294 8.03 16.45 -12.11
CA LEU A 294 8.12 15.63 -10.92
C LEU A 294 7.10 16.10 -9.88
N VAL A 295 6.45 15.15 -9.22
CA VAL A 295 5.45 15.39 -8.17
C VAL A 295 5.87 14.63 -6.92
N PRO A 296 6.65 15.26 -6.00
CA PRO A 296 6.99 14.65 -4.73
C PRO A 296 5.75 14.47 -3.85
N THR A 297 5.61 13.30 -3.24
CA THR A 297 4.45 12.92 -2.42
C THR A 297 4.94 12.13 -1.20
N PRO A 298 4.40 12.34 0.01
CA PRO A 298 4.72 11.52 1.17
C PRO A 298 4.54 10.03 0.88
N SER A 299 5.50 9.20 1.31
CA SER A 299 5.44 7.75 1.08
C SER A 299 4.97 7.00 2.34
N PRO A 300 4.22 5.90 2.18
CA PRO A 300 3.86 5.02 3.28
C PRO A 300 5.03 4.21 3.84
N SER A 301 6.19 4.28 3.22
CA SER A 301 7.32 3.40 3.53
C SER A 301 8.22 3.98 4.61
N VAL A 302 8.78 3.09 5.43
CA VAL A 302 9.89 3.37 6.35
C VAL A 302 10.89 2.22 6.29
N GLY A 303 12.18 2.53 6.16
CA GLY A 303 13.26 1.55 6.09
C GLY A 303 14.13 1.56 7.35
N TYR A 304 14.54 0.38 7.81
CA TYR A 304 15.28 0.23 9.06
C TYR A 304 16.10 -1.07 9.11
N PHE A 305 17.14 -1.06 9.93
CA PHE A 305 17.78 -2.28 10.43
C PHE A 305 16.99 -2.78 11.64
N LEU A 306 16.30 -3.88 11.48
CA LEU A 306 15.54 -4.54 12.53
C LEU A 306 16.46 -5.43 13.34
N PHE A 307 16.57 -5.20 14.63
CA PHE A 307 17.41 -5.95 15.54
C PHE A 307 16.64 -7.13 16.15
N ASN A 308 17.10 -8.35 15.89
CA ASN A 308 16.52 -9.52 16.52
C ASN A 308 16.86 -9.54 18.02
N GLN A 309 15.85 -9.56 18.87
CA GLN A 309 16.04 -9.56 20.32
C GLN A 309 15.95 -10.94 20.93
N ARG A 310 15.70 -11.96 20.10
CA ARG A 310 15.60 -13.36 20.53
C ARG A 310 16.71 -14.18 19.91
N ASP A 311 17.19 -15.16 20.67
CA ASP A 311 18.17 -16.11 20.19
C ASP A 311 17.62 -16.86 18.97
N ARG A 312 18.47 -17.10 17.97
CA ARG A 312 18.08 -17.75 16.71
C ARG A 312 17.78 -19.24 16.88
N ALA A 313 18.51 -19.90 17.80
CA ALA A 313 18.34 -21.32 18.08
C ALA A 313 17.23 -21.58 19.11
N ASP A 314 17.05 -20.67 20.07
CA ASP A 314 16.01 -20.76 21.11
C ASP A 314 15.30 -19.41 21.29
N ARG A 315 14.16 -19.26 20.63
CA ARG A 315 13.37 -18.02 20.62
C ARG A 315 12.82 -17.61 22.01
N THR A 316 12.90 -18.46 23.01
CA THR A 316 12.52 -18.15 24.40
C THR A 316 13.59 -17.32 25.11
N ARG A 317 14.85 -17.41 24.64
CA ARG A 317 16.00 -16.71 25.20
C ARG A 317 16.26 -15.37 24.52
N PRO A 318 16.86 -14.38 25.24
CA PRO A 318 17.32 -13.16 24.60
C PRO A 318 18.47 -13.45 23.64
N HIS A 319 18.57 -12.64 22.57
CA HIS A 319 19.70 -12.69 21.65
C HIS A 319 21.02 -12.41 22.41
N PRO A 320 22.08 -13.21 22.22
CA PRO A 320 23.30 -13.11 23.04
C PRO A 320 24.04 -11.77 22.93
N ILE A 321 23.86 -11.03 21.84
CA ILE A 321 24.44 -9.70 21.60
C ILE A 321 23.33 -8.63 21.63
N LEU A 322 22.33 -8.78 20.78
CA LEU A 322 21.27 -7.79 20.57
C LEU A 322 20.17 -7.82 21.65
N GLY A 323 20.22 -8.76 22.60
CA GLY A 323 19.40 -8.74 23.81
C GLY A 323 19.69 -7.52 24.71
N ASP A 324 20.96 -7.06 24.71
CA ASP A 324 21.38 -5.88 25.46
C ASP A 324 20.95 -4.58 24.76
N VAL A 325 20.16 -3.76 25.45
CA VAL A 325 19.67 -2.47 24.94
C VAL A 325 20.80 -1.47 24.68
N ASN A 326 21.88 -1.50 25.47
CA ASN A 326 23.01 -0.59 25.28
C ASN A 326 23.78 -0.91 23.99
N VAL A 327 23.91 -2.19 23.66
CA VAL A 327 24.47 -2.61 22.35
C VAL A 327 23.60 -2.08 21.21
N ARG A 328 22.28 -2.29 21.27
CA ARG A 328 21.38 -1.77 20.22
C ARG A 328 21.45 -0.24 20.08
N ARG A 329 21.47 0.49 21.22
CA ARG A 329 21.65 1.96 21.24
C ARG A 329 22.98 2.39 20.65
N ALA A 330 24.06 1.66 20.97
CA ALA A 330 25.38 1.92 20.41
C ALA A 330 25.37 1.76 18.87
N LEU A 331 24.75 0.69 18.34
CA LEU A 331 24.60 0.51 16.90
C LEU A 331 23.83 1.66 16.24
N VAL A 332 22.73 2.12 16.86
CA VAL A 332 21.96 3.27 16.34
C VAL A 332 22.77 4.56 16.33
N LEU A 333 23.56 4.82 17.41
CA LEU A 333 24.37 6.04 17.55
C LEU A 333 25.62 6.03 16.68
N ALA A 334 26.13 4.86 16.31
CA ALA A 334 27.29 4.75 15.43
C ALA A 334 26.99 5.12 13.99
N LEU A 335 25.72 5.01 13.56
CA LEU A 335 25.31 5.20 12.17
C LEU A 335 25.00 6.67 11.86
N ASP A 336 25.70 7.26 10.91
CA ASP A 336 25.32 8.52 10.27
C ASP A 336 24.19 8.28 9.27
N ARG A 337 23.00 8.09 9.84
CA ARG A 337 21.77 7.79 9.07
C ARG A 337 21.41 8.92 8.13
N GLN A 338 21.74 10.17 8.48
CA GLN A 338 21.45 11.33 7.64
C GLN A 338 22.28 11.29 6.34
N SER A 339 23.58 11.01 6.43
CA SER A 339 24.44 10.85 5.26
C SER A 339 24.01 9.63 4.43
N MET A 340 23.67 8.51 5.07
CA MET A 340 23.20 7.30 4.38
C MET A 340 21.91 7.56 3.59
N ALA A 341 20.91 8.21 4.21
CA ALA A 341 19.65 8.54 3.55
C ALA A 341 19.85 9.55 2.41
N ARG A 342 20.71 10.55 2.61
CA ARG A 342 21.04 11.56 1.58
C ARG A 342 21.76 10.96 0.38
N ALA A 343 22.70 10.04 0.61
CA ALA A 343 23.41 9.36 -0.47
C ALA A 343 22.44 8.49 -1.32
N ALA A 344 21.45 7.86 -0.67
CA ALA A 344 20.50 6.97 -1.32
C ALA A 344 19.35 7.70 -2.04
N TYR A 345 18.78 8.73 -1.41
CA TYR A 345 17.54 9.39 -1.83
C TYR A 345 17.71 10.89 -2.12
N GLY A 346 18.90 11.48 -1.94
CA GLY A 346 19.10 12.92 -2.05
C GLY A 346 18.21 13.71 -1.07
N PRO A 347 17.42 14.69 -1.56
CA PRO A 347 16.47 15.44 -0.72
C PRO A 347 15.15 14.70 -0.47
N TYR A 348 14.96 13.50 -1.06
CA TYR A 348 13.69 12.77 -1.07
C TYR A 348 13.60 11.70 0.02
N ALA A 349 14.25 11.91 1.15
CA ALA A 349 14.05 11.11 2.35
C ALA A 349 14.39 11.90 3.61
N GLU A 350 13.71 11.61 4.69
CA GLU A 350 14.05 12.04 6.03
C GLU A 350 14.45 10.86 6.90
N VAL A 351 15.23 11.09 7.95
CA VAL A 351 15.54 10.08 8.97
C VAL A 351 14.48 10.16 10.06
N PRO A 352 13.61 9.16 10.21
CA PRO A 352 12.54 9.22 11.19
C PRO A 352 13.10 8.96 12.61
N ALA A 353 12.50 9.62 13.61
CA ALA A 353 12.87 9.43 15.02
C ALA A 353 12.32 8.12 15.62
N GLY A 354 11.52 7.37 14.87
CA GLY A 354 10.89 6.13 15.30
C GLY A 354 10.26 5.38 14.12
N PRO A 355 9.39 4.40 14.37
CA PRO A 355 8.82 3.51 13.35
C PRO A 355 7.73 4.17 12.51
N MET A 356 8.00 5.34 11.92
CA MET A 356 6.98 6.15 11.28
C MET A 356 7.34 6.48 9.84
N SER A 357 6.40 6.19 8.93
CA SER A 357 6.43 6.72 7.57
C SER A 357 5.95 8.19 7.53
N GLN A 358 6.07 8.81 6.36
CA GLN A 358 5.58 10.17 6.15
C GLN A 358 4.05 10.27 6.14
N LEU A 359 3.32 9.15 6.06
CA LEU A 359 1.85 9.12 6.11
C LEU A 359 1.28 9.35 7.51
N LEU A 360 1.99 8.92 8.54
CA LEU A 360 1.44 8.98 9.89
C LEU A 360 1.35 10.43 10.38
N TRP A 361 0.13 10.87 10.72
CA TRP A 361 -0.10 12.21 11.27
C TRP A 361 0.66 12.48 12.58
N ILE A 362 1.02 11.41 13.31
CA ILE A 362 1.79 11.48 14.54
C ILE A 362 3.30 11.69 14.32
N ARG A 363 3.81 11.65 13.09
CA ARG A 363 5.27 11.68 12.80
C ARG A 363 5.99 12.87 13.42
N HIS A 364 5.34 14.04 13.47
CA HIS A 364 5.89 15.26 14.04
C HIS A 364 5.99 15.25 15.58
N LEU A 365 5.29 14.32 16.25
CA LEU A 365 5.29 14.19 17.70
C LEU A 365 6.61 13.63 18.24
N ALA A 366 7.35 12.89 17.44
CA ALA A 366 8.59 12.21 17.83
C ALA A 366 9.81 13.14 17.94
N GLY A 367 9.73 14.34 17.39
CA GLY A 367 10.87 15.25 17.26
C GLY A 367 11.86 14.78 16.19
N ARG A 368 13.15 15.13 16.35
CA ARG A 368 14.21 14.76 15.42
C ARG A 368 14.91 13.46 15.83
N ALA A 369 15.31 12.67 14.86
CA ALA A 369 16.19 11.54 15.10
C ALA A 369 17.54 12.02 15.68
N PRO A 370 18.11 11.32 16.68
CA PRO A 370 19.42 11.68 17.21
C PRO A 370 20.49 11.59 16.13
N ALA A 371 21.42 12.54 16.14
CA ALA A 371 22.60 12.53 15.28
C ALA A 371 23.53 11.38 15.65
N ALA A 372 24.41 11.01 14.72
CA ALA A 372 25.45 10.04 14.99
C ALA A 372 26.38 10.55 16.11
N ASN A 373 26.71 9.65 17.03
CA ASN A 373 27.65 9.89 18.13
C ASN A 373 28.50 8.63 18.39
N PRO A 374 29.54 8.39 17.57
CA PRO A 374 30.39 7.20 17.73
C PRO A 374 31.14 7.15 19.07
N ALA A 375 31.41 8.30 19.70
CA ALA A 375 32.06 8.33 21.02
C ALA A 375 31.14 7.75 22.09
N GLU A 376 29.89 8.17 22.12
CA GLU A 376 28.88 7.61 23.03
C GLU A 376 28.58 6.14 22.72
N ALA A 377 28.57 5.75 21.43
CA ALA A 377 28.43 4.36 21.03
C ALA A 377 29.53 3.48 21.66
N ARG A 378 30.81 3.89 21.58
CA ARG A 378 31.92 3.17 22.22
C ARG A 378 31.75 3.12 23.74
N ARG A 379 31.32 4.20 24.38
CA ARG A 379 31.08 4.24 25.82
C ARG A 379 30.00 3.22 26.24
N LEU A 380 28.92 3.11 25.49
CA LEU A 380 27.85 2.14 25.75
C LEU A 380 28.34 0.69 25.60
N LEU A 381 29.13 0.41 24.55
CA LEU A 381 29.72 -0.91 24.34
C LEU A 381 30.68 -1.29 25.49
N ALA A 382 31.56 -0.36 25.88
CA ALA A 382 32.47 -0.57 27.02
C ALA A 382 31.72 -0.79 28.34
N ALA A 383 30.63 -0.04 28.58
CA ALA A 383 29.76 -0.21 29.76
C ALA A 383 29.05 -1.58 29.76
N SER A 384 28.79 -2.16 28.58
CA SER A 384 28.25 -3.52 28.42
C SER A 384 29.33 -4.62 28.45
N GLY A 385 30.60 -4.26 28.72
CA GLY A 385 31.72 -5.20 28.87
C GLY A 385 32.41 -5.60 27.56
N TRP A 386 32.12 -4.94 26.43
CA TRP A 386 32.79 -5.18 25.16
C TRP A 386 34.12 -4.44 25.09
N ARG A 387 35.23 -5.16 24.78
CA ARG A 387 36.59 -4.61 24.70
C ARG A 387 37.35 -5.30 23.58
N ASP A 388 38.26 -4.61 22.94
CA ASP A 388 39.23 -5.17 22.01
C ASP A 388 40.34 -5.79 22.87
N ALA A 389 40.33 -7.10 23.05
CA ALA A 389 41.21 -7.81 23.97
C ALA A 389 42.49 -8.28 23.29
N ASP A 390 42.44 -8.57 21.99
CA ASP A 390 43.57 -9.08 21.20
C ASP A 390 44.19 -8.04 20.25
N GLY A 391 43.55 -6.88 20.12
CA GLY A 391 44.05 -5.76 19.31
C GLY A 391 43.74 -5.88 17.82
N ASP A 392 42.79 -6.75 17.41
CA ASP A 392 42.42 -6.93 16.01
C ASP A 392 41.44 -5.87 15.48
N GLY A 393 40.95 -5.03 16.38
CA GLY A 393 40.00 -3.95 16.10
C GLY A 393 38.53 -4.38 16.17
N THR A 394 38.25 -5.62 16.51
CA THR A 394 36.92 -6.14 16.82
C THR A 394 36.78 -6.24 18.34
N LEU A 395 35.65 -5.80 18.90
CA LEU A 395 35.42 -5.95 20.34
C LEU A 395 34.97 -7.38 20.69
N GLU A 396 35.40 -7.87 21.84
CA GLU A 396 35.00 -9.18 22.39
C GLU A 396 34.36 -9.02 23.77
N LYS A 397 33.55 -10.02 24.12
CA LYS A 397 33.00 -10.23 25.45
C LYS A 397 32.86 -11.71 25.71
N ASP A 398 33.47 -12.21 26.81
CA ASP A 398 33.45 -13.62 27.22
C ASP A 398 33.93 -14.56 26.08
N GLY A 399 34.99 -14.16 25.36
CA GLY A 399 35.56 -14.89 24.23
C GLY A 399 34.73 -14.87 22.95
N ARG A 400 33.64 -14.07 22.90
CA ARG A 400 32.80 -13.94 21.74
C ARG A 400 33.05 -12.60 21.05
N PRO A 401 33.37 -12.58 19.75
CA PRO A 401 33.51 -11.32 18.99
C PRO A 401 32.16 -10.61 18.81
N LEU A 402 32.18 -9.28 18.79
CA LEU A 402 31.04 -8.44 18.44
C LEU A 402 30.84 -8.44 16.93
N ALA A 403 30.33 -9.56 16.45
CA ALA A 403 30.11 -9.83 15.04
C ALA A 403 28.62 -10.11 14.79
N LEU A 404 28.03 -9.44 13.80
CA LEU A 404 26.62 -9.50 13.48
C LEU A 404 26.43 -9.64 11.96
N GLY A 405 25.42 -10.40 11.54
CA GLY A 405 25.02 -10.48 10.15
C GLY A 405 23.82 -9.57 9.85
N VAL A 406 23.91 -8.77 8.78
CA VAL A 406 22.76 -8.07 8.22
C VAL A 406 22.29 -8.74 6.95
N GLN A 407 21.08 -9.29 6.96
CA GLN A 407 20.48 -9.89 5.77
C GLN A 407 19.61 -8.89 4.99
N LEU A 408 19.63 -9.04 3.66
CA LEU A 408 18.85 -8.22 2.74
C LEU A 408 18.57 -8.96 1.43
N PRO A 409 17.51 -8.59 0.67
CA PRO A 409 17.25 -9.22 -0.63
C PRO A 409 18.30 -8.84 -1.67
N SER A 410 18.79 -9.83 -2.44
CA SER A 410 19.82 -9.68 -3.46
C SER A 410 19.46 -8.69 -4.57
N THR A 411 18.17 -8.50 -4.84
CA THR A 411 17.64 -7.59 -5.85
C THR A 411 17.71 -6.11 -5.46
N SER A 412 17.99 -5.77 -4.19
CA SER A 412 17.98 -4.39 -3.72
C SER A 412 19.40 -3.78 -3.67
N LEU A 413 19.82 -3.17 -4.78
CA LEU A 413 21.10 -2.45 -4.83
C LEU A 413 21.20 -1.36 -3.76
N LEU A 414 20.11 -0.61 -3.55
CA LEU A 414 20.07 0.48 -2.57
C LEU A 414 20.36 -0.02 -1.14
N ARG A 415 19.70 -1.10 -0.71
CA ARG A 415 19.94 -1.69 0.62
C ARG A 415 21.36 -2.19 0.75
N ARG A 416 21.91 -2.79 -0.31
CA ARG A 416 23.32 -3.24 -0.31
C ARG A 416 24.27 -2.07 -0.11
N GLN A 417 24.10 -0.97 -0.84
CA GLN A 417 24.92 0.23 -0.70
C GLN A 417 24.87 0.81 0.72
N MET A 418 23.67 0.90 1.29
CA MET A 418 23.50 1.38 2.67
C MET A 418 24.10 0.41 3.70
N ALA A 419 23.99 -0.90 3.49
CA ALA A 419 24.58 -1.90 4.38
C ALA A 419 26.12 -1.85 4.38
N VAL A 420 26.74 -1.62 3.22
CA VAL A 420 28.20 -1.42 3.11
C VAL A 420 28.65 -0.13 3.82
N GLN A 421 27.88 0.95 3.72
CA GLN A 421 28.18 2.17 4.49
C GLN A 421 28.07 1.92 6.01
N ALA A 422 27.06 1.18 6.44
CA ALA A 422 26.88 0.80 7.84
C ALA A 422 28.04 -0.10 8.33
N GLN A 423 28.47 -1.05 7.52
CA GLN A 423 29.62 -1.93 7.81
C GLN A 423 30.86 -1.10 8.16
N GLU A 424 31.20 -0.12 7.34
CA GLU A 424 32.37 0.73 7.59
C GLU A 424 32.21 1.61 8.83
N GLN A 425 31.01 2.17 9.06
CA GLN A 425 30.75 3.00 10.24
C GLN A 425 30.81 2.17 11.55
N LEU A 426 30.28 0.97 11.55
CA LEU A 426 30.28 0.06 12.69
C LEU A 426 31.69 -0.49 12.97
N ARG A 427 32.48 -0.78 11.93
CA ARG A 427 33.89 -1.18 12.07
C ARG A 427 34.70 -0.15 12.86
N ARG A 428 34.43 1.14 12.69
CA ARG A 428 35.13 2.22 13.42
C ARG A 428 34.87 2.21 14.92
N ILE A 429 33.86 1.52 15.39
CA ILE A 429 33.56 1.36 16.82
C ILE A 429 33.80 -0.06 17.32
N GLY A 430 34.51 -0.90 16.53
CA GLY A 430 34.87 -2.25 16.90
C GLY A 430 33.76 -3.29 16.70
N VAL A 431 32.77 -3.02 15.83
CA VAL A 431 31.71 -3.97 15.48
C VAL A 431 31.93 -4.49 14.07
N ARG A 432 32.05 -5.82 13.92
CA ARG A 432 32.07 -6.49 12.63
C ARG A 432 30.64 -6.69 12.14
N LEU A 433 30.32 -6.18 10.96
CA LEU A 433 29.03 -6.38 10.29
C LEU A 433 29.22 -7.14 8.99
N ASP A 434 28.66 -8.35 8.90
CA ASP A 434 28.71 -9.17 7.70
C ASP A 434 27.44 -8.96 6.87
N VAL A 435 27.60 -8.55 5.59
CA VAL A 435 26.47 -8.26 4.69
C VAL A 435 26.08 -9.53 3.95
N VAL A 436 24.88 -10.04 4.24
CA VAL A 436 24.35 -11.30 3.68
C VAL A 436 23.23 -10.99 2.70
N THR A 437 23.46 -11.22 1.41
CA THR A 437 22.45 -11.06 0.36
C THR A 437 21.76 -12.38 0.08
N LEU A 438 20.42 -12.39 0.06
CA LEU A 438 19.60 -13.59 -0.10
C LEU A 438 18.59 -13.41 -1.22
N ASP A 439 18.21 -14.48 -1.88
CA ASP A 439 17.08 -14.48 -2.79
C ASP A 439 15.78 -14.16 -2.05
N GLY A 440 14.85 -13.46 -2.73
CA GLY A 440 13.64 -12.92 -2.10
C GLY A 440 12.86 -13.94 -1.27
N PRO A 441 12.49 -15.11 -1.79
CA PRO A 441 11.79 -16.15 -1.02
C PRO A 441 12.58 -16.63 0.21
N VAL A 442 13.89 -16.86 0.09
CA VAL A 442 14.77 -17.29 1.20
C VAL A 442 14.87 -16.19 2.26
N TRP A 443 15.03 -14.92 1.83
CA TRP A 443 15.05 -13.79 2.73
C TRP A 443 13.76 -13.69 3.55
N ILE A 444 12.58 -13.81 2.89
CA ILE A 444 11.27 -13.77 3.56
C ILE A 444 11.13 -14.93 4.54
N GLN A 445 11.51 -16.15 4.15
CA GLN A 445 11.44 -17.34 4.99
C GLN A 445 12.28 -17.16 6.27
N ARG A 446 13.56 -16.79 6.13
CA ARG A 446 14.46 -16.56 7.28
C ARG A 446 13.97 -15.44 8.18
N ARG A 447 13.52 -14.32 7.59
CA ARG A 447 12.94 -13.21 8.33
C ARG A 447 11.74 -13.65 9.17
N ASN A 448 10.80 -14.37 8.59
CA ASN A 448 9.59 -14.83 9.29
C ASN A 448 9.90 -15.88 10.37
N ALA A 449 10.91 -16.71 10.18
CA ALA A 449 11.41 -17.63 11.19
C ALA A 449 12.20 -16.93 12.32
N GLY A 450 12.59 -15.66 12.15
CA GLY A 450 13.49 -14.96 13.07
C GLY A 450 14.93 -15.48 13.01
N ASP A 451 15.35 -16.07 11.89
CA ASP A 451 16.71 -16.57 11.65
C ASP A 451 17.59 -15.45 11.07
N PHE A 452 17.88 -14.45 11.87
CA PHE A 452 18.77 -13.33 11.53
C PHE A 452 19.27 -12.64 12.81
N ASP A 453 20.38 -11.90 12.71
CA ASP A 453 20.80 -10.96 13.75
C ASP A 453 20.17 -9.57 13.43
N ILE A 454 20.43 -9.06 12.23
CA ILE A 454 19.85 -7.81 11.72
C ILE A 454 19.15 -8.11 10.39
N ASP A 455 17.91 -7.63 10.24
CA ASP A 455 17.20 -7.68 8.97
C ASP A 455 17.06 -6.27 8.40
N PHE A 456 17.51 -6.04 7.17
CA PHE A 456 17.28 -4.78 6.49
C PHE A 456 15.85 -4.75 5.94
N SER A 457 14.92 -4.42 6.80
CA SER A 457 13.50 -4.36 6.51
C SER A 457 13.05 -3.01 5.95
N SER A 458 11.90 -3.04 5.34
CA SER A 458 11.03 -1.86 5.18
C SER A 458 9.58 -2.26 5.48
N ALA A 459 8.82 -1.33 6.01
CA ALA A 459 7.39 -1.48 6.22
C ALA A 459 6.64 -0.43 5.41
N SER A 460 5.50 -0.84 4.82
CA SER A 460 4.49 0.08 4.32
C SER A 460 3.39 0.22 5.38
N GLN A 461 2.98 1.43 5.67
CA GLN A 461 2.04 1.74 6.74
C GLN A 461 0.77 2.39 6.18
N ASP A 462 -0.37 1.95 6.68
CA ASP A 462 -1.62 2.70 6.52
C ASP A 462 -1.51 4.04 7.27
N PRO A 463 -2.32 5.05 6.96
CA PRO A 463 -2.24 6.36 7.62
C PRO A 463 -2.60 6.34 9.12
N THR A 464 -2.99 5.19 9.67
CA THR A 464 -3.32 5.03 11.10
C THR A 464 -2.12 4.62 11.95
N PRO A 465 -1.84 5.30 13.08
CA PRO A 465 -0.82 4.86 14.02
C PRO A 465 -1.16 3.56 14.77
N SER A 466 -2.42 3.12 14.76
CA SER A 466 -2.83 1.85 15.36
C SER A 466 -2.09 0.63 14.79
N GLY A 467 -1.57 0.73 13.56
CA GLY A 467 -0.72 -0.28 12.95
C GLY A 467 0.60 -0.54 13.70
N LEU A 468 1.08 0.41 14.51
CA LEU A 468 2.28 0.24 15.34
C LEU A 468 2.14 -0.92 16.34
N LEU A 469 0.92 -1.20 16.82
CA LEU A 469 0.64 -2.32 17.71
C LEU A 469 1.05 -3.67 17.09
N GLN A 470 0.94 -3.82 15.79
CA GLN A 470 1.24 -5.09 15.10
C GLN A 470 2.74 -5.40 15.06
N SER A 471 3.56 -4.36 14.85
CA SER A 471 5.02 -4.53 14.63
C SER A 471 5.85 -4.23 15.88
N TRP A 472 5.32 -3.42 16.80
CA TRP A 472 6.08 -2.86 17.92
C TRP A 472 5.41 -3.11 19.27
N SER A 473 4.74 -4.25 19.45
CA SER A 473 4.16 -4.69 20.73
C SER A 473 4.47 -6.15 21.02
N CYS A 474 4.32 -6.55 22.28
CA CYS A 474 4.43 -7.96 22.68
C CYS A 474 3.36 -8.82 21.99
N ALA A 475 2.14 -8.29 21.82
CA ALA A 475 1.04 -8.98 21.15
C ALA A 475 1.28 -9.19 19.65
N GLY A 476 2.24 -8.48 19.05
CA GLY A 476 2.63 -8.64 17.66
C GLY A 476 3.59 -9.81 17.39
N ILE A 477 4.16 -10.41 18.43
CA ILE A 477 5.10 -11.54 18.33
C ILE A 477 4.37 -12.76 17.74
N GLY A 478 5.03 -13.46 16.83
CA GLY A 478 4.41 -14.54 16.05
C GLY A 478 3.60 -14.06 14.83
N GLY A 479 3.51 -12.73 14.62
CA GLY A 479 2.93 -12.08 13.45
C GLY A 479 3.92 -11.11 12.82
N SER A 480 3.58 -9.81 12.77
CA SER A 480 4.44 -8.79 12.14
C SER A 480 5.69 -8.43 12.96
N ASN A 481 5.68 -8.69 14.28
CA ASN A 481 6.84 -8.49 15.15
C ASN A 481 7.76 -9.73 15.14
N VAL A 482 8.48 -9.91 14.06
CA VAL A 482 9.41 -11.07 13.88
C VAL A 482 10.68 -10.97 14.72
N ALA A 483 11.04 -9.76 15.19
CA ALA A 483 12.24 -9.51 16.00
C ALA A 483 12.06 -9.83 17.48
N GLY A 484 10.83 -10.09 17.94
CA GLY A 484 10.52 -10.41 19.32
C GLY A 484 10.68 -9.23 20.29
N TYR A 485 10.59 -7.98 19.82
CA TYR A 485 10.53 -6.80 20.68
C TYR A 485 9.29 -6.84 21.58
N CYS A 486 9.48 -6.66 22.88
CA CYS A 486 8.40 -6.65 23.84
C CYS A 486 8.72 -5.68 24.97
N SER A 487 7.90 -4.65 25.10
CA SER A 487 7.96 -3.66 26.18
C SER A 487 6.55 -3.44 26.73
N PRO A 488 6.24 -3.93 27.95
CA PRO A 488 4.92 -3.72 28.57
C PRO A 488 4.52 -2.23 28.66
N ARG A 489 5.50 -1.35 28.84
CA ARG A 489 5.27 0.10 28.84
C ARG A 489 4.83 0.61 27.47
N THR A 490 5.50 0.18 26.40
CA THR A 490 5.11 0.53 25.03
C THR A 490 3.72 0.02 24.72
N ASP A 491 3.41 -1.22 25.08
CA ASP A 491 2.09 -1.84 24.87
C ASP A 491 1.00 -1.06 25.59
N SER A 492 1.23 -0.69 26.86
CA SER A 492 0.29 0.12 27.65
C SER A 492 0.03 1.48 27.00
N LEU A 493 1.08 2.17 26.55
CA LEU A 493 0.98 3.50 25.92
C LEU A 493 0.23 3.42 24.58
N ILE A 494 0.57 2.48 23.71
CA ILE A 494 -0.09 2.28 22.42
C ILE A 494 -1.58 1.95 22.64
N ASN A 495 -1.88 0.99 23.52
CA ASN A 495 -3.27 0.62 23.79
C ASN A 495 -4.06 1.79 24.39
N ALA A 496 -3.50 2.55 25.32
CA ALA A 496 -4.13 3.73 25.88
C ALA A 496 -4.38 4.81 24.80
N ALA A 497 -3.43 5.02 23.88
CA ALA A 497 -3.58 5.97 22.78
C ALA A 497 -4.71 5.56 21.82
N ILE A 498 -4.77 4.28 21.46
CA ILE A 498 -5.81 3.75 20.55
C ILE A 498 -7.21 3.95 21.15
N VAL A 499 -7.39 3.73 22.46
CA VAL A 499 -8.71 3.80 23.10
C VAL A 499 -9.03 5.17 23.69
N SER A 500 -8.12 6.15 23.55
CA SER A 500 -8.35 7.50 24.06
C SER A 500 -9.57 8.13 23.38
N ARG A 501 -10.40 8.82 24.18
CA ARG A 501 -11.51 9.65 23.70
C ARG A 501 -11.11 11.13 23.62
N ALA A 502 -10.02 11.49 24.28
CA ALA A 502 -9.39 12.80 24.21
C ALA A 502 -8.30 12.78 23.13
N ASP A 503 -7.54 13.88 22.99
CA ASP A 503 -6.38 13.93 22.10
C ASP A 503 -5.37 12.83 22.47
N PRO A 504 -5.11 11.85 21.60
CA PRO A 504 -4.17 10.77 21.87
C PRO A 504 -2.71 11.16 21.65
N SER A 505 -2.42 12.38 21.18
CA SER A 505 -1.08 12.83 20.81
C SER A 505 -0.03 12.71 21.93
N PRO A 506 -0.33 13.02 23.21
CA PRO A 506 0.64 12.85 24.30
C PRO A 506 1.04 11.38 24.49
N LEU A 507 0.08 10.45 24.40
CA LEU A 507 0.31 9.01 24.56
C LEU A 507 1.13 8.46 23.39
N TRP A 508 0.80 8.86 22.16
CA TRP A 508 1.59 8.49 20.99
C TRP A 508 3.02 9.02 21.07
N ARG A 509 3.22 10.26 21.50
CA ARG A 509 4.55 10.85 21.70
C ARG A 509 5.39 10.02 22.65
N GLU A 510 4.82 9.62 23.77
CA GLU A 510 5.54 8.82 24.77
C GLU A 510 5.80 7.39 24.28
N ALA A 511 4.86 6.76 23.58
CA ALA A 511 5.06 5.44 22.96
C ALA A 511 6.22 5.45 21.96
N ILE A 512 6.28 6.46 21.09
CA ILE A 512 7.35 6.60 20.10
C ILE A 512 8.70 6.83 20.78
N ARG A 513 8.74 7.67 21.82
CA ARG A 513 9.96 7.89 22.62
C ARG A 513 10.45 6.61 23.31
N GLN A 514 9.52 5.82 23.85
CA GLN A 514 9.86 4.54 24.46
C GLN A 514 10.43 3.55 23.44
N ILE A 515 9.82 3.42 22.26
CA ILE A 515 10.34 2.58 21.18
C ILE A 515 11.75 3.06 20.77
N ALA A 516 11.95 4.37 20.61
CA ALA A 516 13.26 4.91 20.27
C ALA A 516 14.30 4.63 21.36
N ALA A 517 13.92 4.75 22.65
CA ALA A 517 14.79 4.47 23.79
C ALA A 517 15.16 2.98 23.89
N ASP A 518 14.25 2.07 23.59
CA ASP A 518 14.48 0.62 23.59
C ASP A 518 15.30 0.16 22.37
N ALA A 519 15.43 1.01 21.35
CA ALA A 519 16.19 0.78 20.13
C ALA A 519 15.95 -0.61 19.49
N PRO A 520 14.70 -1.02 19.22
CA PRO A 520 14.45 -2.31 18.56
C PRO A 520 14.90 -2.31 17.10
N ALA A 521 15.16 -1.15 16.54
CA ALA A 521 15.64 -0.95 15.18
C ALA A 521 16.46 0.34 15.05
N ALA A 522 17.35 0.42 14.07
CA ALA A 522 17.88 1.67 13.57
C ALA A 522 16.99 2.14 12.40
N PHE A 523 16.13 3.11 12.63
CA PHE A 523 15.28 3.70 11.58
C PHE A 523 16.14 4.56 10.67
N LEU A 524 16.27 4.17 9.39
CA LEU A 524 17.24 4.72 8.46
C LEU A 524 16.66 5.81 7.56
N TYR A 525 15.47 5.58 7.02
CA TYR A 525 14.83 6.51 6.11
C TYR A 525 13.30 6.35 6.07
N ALA A 526 12.62 7.47 5.86
CA ALA A 526 11.24 7.55 5.39
C ALA A 526 11.27 8.31 4.07
N PRO A 527 11.09 7.64 2.91
CA PRO A 527 11.27 8.27 1.61
C PRO A 527 10.08 9.13 1.22
N THR A 528 10.32 10.08 0.35
CA THR A 528 9.30 10.76 -0.44
C THR A 528 9.16 10.02 -1.76
N ALA A 529 7.97 9.55 -2.09
CA ALA A 529 7.67 9.01 -3.41
C ALA A 529 7.69 10.13 -4.44
N VAL A 530 8.35 9.94 -5.56
CA VAL A 530 8.41 10.95 -6.62
C VAL A 530 7.69 10.40 -7.84
N TYR A 531 6.53 10.94 -8.15
CA TYR A 531 5.80 10.64 -9.37
C TYR A 531 6.31 11.52 -10.51
N ALA A 532 6.20 11.03 -11.72
CA ALA A 532 6.48 11.81 -12.92
C ALA A 532 5.22 11.84 -13.79
N VAL A 533 4.82 13.02 -14.27
CA VAL A 533 3.56 13.21 -15.00
C VAL A 533 3.78 14.20 -16.14
N HIS A 534 3.21 13.92 -17.31
CA HIS A 534 3.25 14.81 -18.46
C HIS A 534 2.47 16.10 -18.18
N ARG A 535 3.02 17.25 -18.55
CA ARG A 535 2.47 18.60 -18.24
C ARG A 535 1.15 18.91 -18.94
N ARG A 536 0.77 18.13 -19.97
CA ARG A 536 -0.55 18.25 -20.61
C ARG A 536 -1.72 17.96 -19.67
N PHE A 537 -1.46 17.29 -18.53
CA PHE A 537 -2.50 17.05 -17.53
C PHE A 537 -2.52 18.17 -16.49
N GLU A 538 -3.70 18.70 -16.23
CA GLU A 538 -3.98 19.73 -15.23
C GLU A 538 -4.70 19.15 -14.02
N GLY A 539 -4.74 19.91 -12.91
CA GLY A 539 -5.38 19.46 -11.68
C GLY A 539 -4.71 18.24 -11.03
N VAL A 540 -3.46 17.94 -11.40
CA VAL A 540 -2.74 16.76 -10.93
C VAL A 540 -2.58 16.80 -9.42
N ARG A 541 -3.17 15.81 -8.76
CA ARG A 541 -3.09 15.58 -7.33
C ARG A 541 -2.79 14.10 -7.10
N ILE A 542 -1.67 13.82 -6.50
CA ILE A 542 -1.27 12.47 -6.09
C ILE A 542 -1.58 12.31 -4.61
N ARG A 543 -2.31 11.24 -4.28
CA ARG A 543 -2.67 10.94 -2.89
C ARG A 543 -1.59 10.05 -2.27
N PRO A 544 -1.11 10.37 -1.06
CA PRO A 544 -0.07 9.57 -0.42
C PRO A 544 -0.49 8.11 -0.10
N GLU A 545 -1.76 7.90 0.20
CA GLU A 545 -2.34 6.59 0.55
C GLU A 545 -2.81 5.77 -0.67
N SER A 546 -2.97 6.42 -1.83
CA SER A 546 -3.37 5.79 -3.10
C SER A 546 -3.10 6.75 -4.25
N GLY A 547 -1.98 6.57 -4.94
CA GLY A 547 -1.40 7.53 -5.88
C GLY A 547 -2.38 8.05 -6.94
N TRP A 548 -3.12 7.16 -7.56
CA TRP A 548 -3.97 7.48 -8.71
C TRP A 548 -5.44 7.76 -8.36
N ARG A 549 -5.82 7.75 -7.11
CA ARG A 549 -7.21 7.86 -6.68
C ARG A 549 -7.92 9.12 -7.16
N ASP A 550 -7.25 10.27 -7.18
CA ASP A 550 -7.81 11.54 -7.64
C ASP A 550 -7.64 11.75 -9.16
N LEU A 551 -7.21 10.74 -9.93
CA LEU A 551 -6.99 10.80 -11.38
C LEU A 551 -8.26 11.29 -12.14
N TRP A 552 -9.43 10.95 -11.68
CA TRP A 552 -10.69 11.40 -12.26
C TRP A 552 -10.92 12.92 -12.23
N ARG A 553 -10.21 13.62 -11.31
CA ARG A 553 -10.26 15.08 -11.19
C ARG A 553 -9.31 15.80 -12.15
N TRP A 554 -8.41 15.04 -12.80
CA TRP A 554 -7.46 15.60 -13.75
C TRP A 554 -8.14 15.88 -15.07
N SER A 555 -7.59 16.85 -15.83
CA SER A 555 -8.04 17.18 -17.17
C SER A 555 -6.87 17.24 -18.14
N VAL A 556 -7.18 17.16 -19.43
CA VAL A 556 -6.20 17.34 -20.51
C VAL A 556 -6.36 18.75 -21.07
N ARG A 557 -5.22 19.44 -21.29
CA ARG A 557 -5.21 20.73 -22.03
C ARG A 557 -5.68 20.56 -23.44
#